data_4b0446d787d81b2bb7dbd668f0063bbe
#
_entry.id   4b0446d787d81b2bb7dbd668f0063bbe
#
_cell.length_a   1.000
_cell.length_b   1.000
_cell.length_c   1.000
_cell.angle_alpha   90.00
_cell.angle_beta   90.00
_cell.angle_gamma   90.00
#
_symmetry.space_group_name_H-M   'P 1'
#
loop_
_entity.id
_entity.type
_entity.pdbx_description
1 polymer ?
#
loop_
_entity_poly.entity_id
_entity_poly.type
_entity_poly.pdbx_seq_one_letter_code
_entity_poly.pdbx_strand_id
1 'polypeptide(L)'
;VRAKLAIARAAAKENPQFAVNAEKLEQVQPKDLTASEISVRIGASWIDPRYYQQFMFELLHTPAYLQERKIKLQYAPVTGEWNVQGKSADNRDNVRVYATYGTKRINAYEIFEQTLNQRDVRIFDTKMEDGKEVRVLNEKQTAIAQQKQEAMCEAFKDWIFKDPQRRETLCRRYNEKFNCIRPSEYDGSHIRFAGMNPEIALRTHQENAVARMLYGKNSLLAHCVGAGKTFE
;
A
#
# COMPACT_ATOMS: atom_id res chain seq x y z
N VAL A 1 -15.54 4.54 -11.07
CA VAL A 1 -16.23 4.08 -12.30
C VAL A 1 -17.18 2.92 -11.98
N ARG A 2 -16.76 1.91 -11.14
CA ARG A 2 -17.58 0.72 -10.79
C ARG A 2 -18.93 1.08 -10.17
N ALA A 3 -18.97 1.96 -9.16
CA ALA A 3 -20.21 2.39 -8.53
C ALA A 3 -21.14 3.12 -9.51
N LYS A 4 -20.57 3.93 -10.41
CA LYS A 4 -21.34 4.61 -11.46
C LYS A 4 -22.00 3.62 -12.44
N LEU A 5 -21.29 2.53 -12.78
CA LEU A 5 -21.85 1.48 -13.64
C LEU A 5 -23.04 0.79 -12.98
N ALA A 6 -22.96 0.49 -11.68
CA ALA A 6 -24.06 -0.12 -10.94
C ALA A 6 -25.32 0.77 -10.96
N ILE A 7 -25.14 2.08 -10.73
CA ILE A 7 -26.22 3.07 -10.78
C ILE A 7 -26.80 3.18 -12.22
N ALA A 8 -25.93 3.25 -13.23
CA ALA A 8 -26.38 3.35 -14.64
C ALA A 8 -27.15 2.10 -15.08
N ARG A 9 -26.75 0.91 -14.66
CA ARG A 9 -27.48 -0.34 -14.92
C ARG A 9 -28.85 -0.37 -14.24
N ALA A 10 -28.95 0.17 -13.01
CA ALA A 10 -30.23 0.28 -12.31
C ALA A 10 -31.15 1.26 -13.05
N ALA A 11 -30.65 2.45 -13.41
CA ALA A 11 -31.43 3.44 -14.18
C ALA A 11 -31.86 2.93 -15.57
N ALA A 12 -31.00 2.15 -16.23
CA ALA A 12 -31.33 1.56 -17.53
C ALA A 12 -32.46 0.53 -17.47
N LYS A 13 -32.69 -0.12 -16.32
CA LYS A 13 -33.83 -1.01 -16.11
C LYS A 13 -35.13 -0.26 -15.98
N GLU A 14 -35.10 0.93 -15.40
CA GLU A 14 -36.27 1.80 -15.25
C GLU A 14 -36.59 2.56 -16.56
N ASN A 15 -35.52 3.02 -17.23
CA ASN A 15 -35.68 3.73 -18.50
C ASN A 15 -34.61 3.28 -19.51
N PRO A 16 -35.03 2.60 -20.64
CA PRO A 16 -34.12 2.09 -21.67
C PRO A 16 -33.23 3.16 -22.33
N GLN A 17 -33.60 4.43 -22.29
CA GLN A 17 -32.79 5.52 -22.85
C GLN A 17 -31.44 5.67 -22.13
N PHE A 18 -31.35 5.23 -20.88
CA PHE A 18 -30.08 5.24 -20.11
C PHE A 18 -29.19 4.03 -20.38
N ALA A 19 -29.59 3.08 -21.21
CA ALA A 19 -28.79 1.91 -21.55
C ALA A 19 -27.44 2.29 -22.17
N VAL A 20 -27.37 3.34 -22.97
CA VAL A 20 -26.14 3.87 -23.58
C VAL A 20 -25.12 4.28 -22.51
N ASN A 21 -25.59 4.86 -21.39
CA ASN A 21 -24.68 5.24 -20.28
C ASN A 21 -24.06 4.01 -19.61
N ALA A 22 -24.85 2.95 -19.43
CA ALA A 22 -24.36 1.71 -18.85
C ALA A 22 -23.34 1.04 -19.78
N GLU A 23 -23.62 0.98 -21.08
CA GLU A 23 -22.72 0.43 -22.10
C GLU A 23 -21.37 1.18 -22.14
N LYS A 24 -21.42 2.51 -22.20
CA LYS A 24 -20.19 3.33 -22.21
C LYS A 24 -19.39 3.20 -20.91
N LEU A 25 -20.05 3.14 -19.76
CA LEU A 25 -19.38 2.90 -18.48
C LEU A 25 -18.79 1.50 -18.38
N GLU A 26 -19.36 0.50 -19.04
CA GLU A 26 -18.81 -0.84 -19.11
C GLU A 26 -17.51 -0.90 -19.91
N GLN A 27 -17.45 -0.21 -21.05
CA GLN A 27 -16.28 -0.12 -21.91
C GLN A 27 -15.06 0.54 -21.21
N VAL A 28 -15.29 1.43 -20.25
CA VAL A 28 -14.23 2.16 -19.53
C VAL A 28 -13.92 1.59 -18.15
N GLN A 29 -14.41 0.39 -17.82
CA GLN A 29 -14.05 -0.24 -16.55
C GLN A 29 -12.55 -0.56 -16.49
N PRO A 30 -11.87 -0.29 -15.36
CA PRO A 30 -10.50 -0.72 -15.19
C PRO A 30 -10.43 -2.26 -15.12
N LYS A 31 -9.44 -2.83 -15.78
CA LYS A 31 -9.14 -4.27 -15.66
C LYS A 31 -8.74 -4.58 -14.23
N ASP A 32 -9.23 -5.68 -13.69
CA ASP A 32 -8.85 -6.12 -12.35
C ASP A 32 -7.37 -6.52 -12.31
N LEU A 33 -6.70 -5.98 -11.30
CA LEU A 33 -5.30 -6.33 -11.00
C LEU A 33 -5.26 -7.70 -10.33
N THR A 34 -4.32 -8.50 -10.77
CA THR A 34 -4.01 -9.83 -10.20
C THR A 34 -3.10 -9.70 -8.98
N ALA A 35 -2.93 -10.78 -8.23
CA ALA A 35 -2.06 -10.81 -7.06
C ALA A 35 -0.59 -10.44 -7.38
N SER A 36 -0.12 -10.77 -8.58
CA SER A 36 1.23 -10.43 -9.05
C SER A 36 1.42 -8.95 -9.39
N GLU A 37 0.33 -8.26 -9.71
CA GLU A 37 0.34 -6.83 -10.05
C GLU A 37 0.08 -5.93 -8.84
N ILE A 38 -0.39 -6.51 -7.72
CA ILE A 38 -0.67 -5.79 -6.48
C ILE A 38 0.56 -5.77 -5.58
N SER A 39 1.18 -4.60 -5.43
CA SER A 39 2.24 -4.41 -4.44
C SER A 39 1.66 -4.30 -3.04
N VAL A 40 2.09 -5.19 -2.15
CA VAL A 40 1.65 -5.22 -0.76
C VAL A 40 2.79 -4.83 0.17
N ARG A 41 2.52 -3.85 1.03
CA ARG A 41 3.41 -3.47 2.12
C ARG A 41 2.84 -3.97 3.46
N ILE A 42 3.70 -4.52 4.29
CA ILE A 42 3.32 -4.89 5.66
C ILE A 42 2.88 -3.63 6.44
N GLY A 43 1.83 -3.74 7.24
CA GLY A 43 1.24 -2.60 7.96
C GLY A 43 0.24 -1.76 7.15
N ALA A 44 -0.04 -2.10 5.89
CA ALA A 44 -1.03 -1.41 5.08
C ALA A 44 -2.44 -1.51 5.70
N SER A 45 -3.08 -0.37 5.97
CA SER A 45 -4.37 -0.26 6.67
C SER A 45 -5.57 -0.84 5.91
N TRP A 46 -5.42 -1.14 4.62
CA TRP A 46 -6.49 -1.75 3.83
C TRP A 46 -6.61 -3.26 4.03
N ILE A 47 -5.56 -3.90 4.55
CA ILE A 47 -5.53 -5.32 4.89
C ILE A 47 -6.13 -5.50 6.29
N ASP A 48 -6.98 -6.50 6.45
CA ASP A 48 -7.63 -6.79 7.72
C ASP A 48 -6.57 -7.19 8.77
N PRO A 49 -6.63 -6.63 10.00
CA PRO A 49 -5.72 -6.95 11.09
C PRO A 49 -5.58 -8.45 11.39
N ARG A 50 -6.63 -9.24 11.12
CA ARG A 50 -6.61 -10.70 11.29
C ARG A 50 -5.52 -11.37 10.48
N TYR A 51 -5.24 -10.90 9.27
CA TYR A 51 -4.20 -11.49 8.42
C TYR A 51 -2.80 -11.21 8.97
N TYR A 52 -2.57 -10.04 9.55
CA TYR A 52 -1.30 -9.75 10.21
C TYR A 52 -1.10 -10.57 11.46
N GLN A 53 -2.16 -10.76 12.26
CA GLN A 53 -2.11 -11.61 13.45
C GLN A 53 -1.86 -13.08 13.08
N GLN A 54 -2.55 -13.58 12.07
CA GLN A 54 -2.35 -14.94 11.55
C GLN A 54 -0.93 -15.12 11.05
N PHE A 55 -0.42 -14.18 10.23
CA PHE A 55 0.95 -14.23 9.75
C PHE A 55 1.98 -14.24 10.89
N MET A 56 1.80 -13.37 11.88
CA MET A 56 2.67 -13.30 13.06
C MET A 56 2.71 -14.66 13.79
N PHE A 57 1.57 -15.28 14.01
CA PHE A 57 1.48 -16.56 14.70
C PHE A 57 2.12 -17.71 13.90
N GLU A 58 1.89 -17.76 12.61
CA GLU A 58 2.48 -18.76 11.72
C GLU A 58 3.99 -18.57 11.58
N LEU A 59 4.46 -17.32 11.36
CA LEU A 59 5.87 -17.01 11.21
C LEU A 59 6.68 -17.36 12.46
N LEU A 60 6.16 -16.99 13.63
CA LEU A 60 6.86 -17.12 14.90
C LEU A 60 6.56 -18.45 15.61
N HIS A 61 5.73 -19.30 15.03
CA HIS A 61 5.26 -20.56 15.65
C HIS A 61 4.75 -20.33 17.08
N THR A 62 3.93 -19.29 17.25
CA THR A 62 3.36 -18.92 18.55
C THR A 62 2.49 -20.07 19.08
N PRO A 63 2.71 -20.56 20.31
CA PRO A 63 1.90 -21.63 20.89
C PRO A 63 0.41 -21.24 21.01
N ALA A 64 -0.50 -22.18 20.77
CA ALA A 64 -1.94 -21.93 20.74
C ALA A 64 -2.46 -21.29 22.03
N TYR A 65 -1.97 -21.73 23.20
CA TYR A 65 -2.39 -21.17 24.50
C TYR A 65 -1.99 -19.69 24.68
N LEU A 66 -0.95 -19.21 23.99
CA LEU A 66 -0.54 -17.80 23.99
C LEU A 66 -1.37 -16.99 23.00
N GLN A 67 -1.71 -17.57 21.83
CA GLN A 67 -2.57 -16.93 20.84
C GLN A 67 -3.94 -16.56 21.40
N GLU A 68 -4.53 -17.46 22.20
CA GLU A 68 -5.85 -17.24 22.78
C GLU A 68 -5.85 -16.24 23.94
N ARG A 69 -4.85 -16.28 24.81
CA ARG A 69 -4.90 -15.66 26.13
C ARG A 69 -4.02 -14.43 26.30
N LYS A 70 -2.85 -14.37 25.63
CA LYS A 70 -1.82 -13.39 25.97
C LYS A 70 -1.38 -12.51 24.82
N ILE A 71 -1.14 -13.08 23.63
CA ILE A 71 -0.58 -12.34 22.51
C ILE A 71 -1.69 -11.94 21.55
N LYS A 72 -1.91 -10.63 21.41
CA LYS A 72 -2.92 -10.08 20.51
C LYS A 72 -2.36 -8.92 19.73
N LEU A 73 -2.76 -8.82 18.48
CA LEU A 73 -2.47 -7.67 17.64
C LEU A 73 -3.67 -6.72 17.66
N GLN A 74 -3.40 -5.45 17.97
CA GLN A 74 -4.41 -4.39 17.97
C GLN A 74 -4.01 -3.30 16.98
N TYR A 75 -5.00 -2.80 16.27
CA TYR A 75 -4.88 -1.62 15.41
C TYR A 75 -5.76 -0.51 15.95
N ALA A 76 -5.20 0.66 16.16
CA ALA A 76 -5.91 1.85 16.60
C ALA A 76 -6.24 2.72 15.37
N PRO A 77 -7.50 2.75 14.89
CA PRO A 77 -7.85 3.48 13.66
C PRO A 77 -7.65 5.00 13.75
N VAL A 78 -7.71 5.55 14.95
CA VAL A 78 -7.58 7.00 15.20
C VAL A 78 -6.14 7.46 15.05
N THR A 79 -5.19 6.71 15.62
CA THR A 79 -3.75 7.02 15.56
C THR A 79 -3.04 6.37 14.37
N GLY A 80 -3.66 5.34 13.78
CA GLY A 80 -3.05 4.53 12.74
C GLY A 80 -1.96 3.58 13.26
N GLU A 81 -1.86 3.41 14.58
CA GLU A 81 -0.80 2.62 15.20
C GLU A 81 -1.19 1.17 15.46
N TRP A 82 -0.22 0.31 15.31
CA TRP A 82 -0.29 -1.11 15.63
C TRP A 82 0.37 -1.38 16.98
N ASN A 83 -0.22 -2.22 17.79
CA ASN A 83 0.32 -2.65 19.06
C ASN A 83 0.19 -4.17 19.21
N VAL A 84 1.30 -4.82 19.57
CA VAL A 84 1.33 -6.25 19.92
C VAL A 84 1.32 -6.36 21.44
N GLN A 85 0.22 -6.87 21.99
CA GLN A 85 0.12 -7.15 23.43
C GLN A 85 0.83 -8.45 23.77
N GLY A 86 1.39 -8.54 24.95
CA GLY A 86 2.00 -9.76 25.49
C GLY A 86 3.31 -10.17 24.82
N LYS A 87 4.06 -9.23 24.24
CA LYS A 87 5.34 -9.46 23.53
C LYS A 87 6.37 -10.30 24.28
N SER A 88 6.36 -10.25 25.60
CA SER A 88 7.29 -10.99 26.46
C SER A 88 6.69 -12.29 27.04
N ALA A 89 5.50 -12.66 26.59
CA ALA A 89 4.79 -13.82 27.15
C ALA A 89 5.29 -15.16 26.57
N ASP A 90 5.95 -15.14 25.41
CA ASP A 90 6.48 -16.34 24.78
C ASP A 90 7.74 -16.84 25.51
N ASN A 91 7.92 -18.15 25.50
CA ASN A 91 9.07 -18.77 26.17
C ASN A 91 10.36 -18.37 25.44
N ARG A 92 11.44 -18.12 26.21
CA ARG A 92 12.77 -17.82 25.67
C ARG A 92 13.36 -18.97 24.84
N ASP A 93 12.80 -20.16 24.93
CA ASP A 93 13.18 -21.34 24.12
C ASP A 93 12.66 -21.27 22.69
N ASN A 94 11.72 -20.35 22.38
CA ASN A 94 11.24 -20.17 21.02
C ASN A 94 12.35 -19.53 20.14
N VAL A 95 13.09 -20.38 19.44
CA VAL A 95 14.19 -19.97 18.57
C VAL A 95 13.75 -18.95 17.49
N ARG A 96 12.51 -19.06 17.00
CA ARG A 96 12.01 -18.11 15.99
C ARG A 96 11.85 -16.71 16.54
N VAL A 97 11.42 -16.59 17.79
CA VAL A 97 11.20 -15.31 18.45
C VAL A 97 12.51 -14.65 18.90
N TYR A 98 13.46 -15.44 19.37
CA TYR A 98 14.67 -14.88 20.02
C TYR A 98 15.95 -15.02 19.21
N ALA A 99 15.95 -15.78 18.09
CA ALA A 99 17.12 -15.96 17.23
C ALA A 99 16.85 -15.78 15.74
N THR A 100 15.83 -16.46 15.18
CA THR A 100 15.58 -16.40 13.72
C THR A 100 15.10 -15.03 13.29
N TYR A 101 14.04 -14.51 13.91
CA TYR A 101 13.42 -13.21 13.60
C TYR A 101 13.61 -12.17 14.70
N GLY A 102 14.25 -12.53 15.79
CA GLY A 102 14.64 -11.64 16.86
C GLY A 102 16.13 -11.67 17.11
N THR A 103 16.54 -10.92 18.13
CA THR A 103 17.90 -10.88 18.64
C THR A 103 17.89 -10.99 20.17
N LYS A 104 19.06 -11.09 20.80
CA LYS A 104 19.19 -11.06 22.27
C LYS A 104 18.70 -9.75 22.91
N ARG A 105 18.62 -8.67 22.13
CA ARG A 105 18.30 -7.30 22.59
C ARG A 105 16.86 -6.90 22.31
N ILE A 106 16.25 -7.45 21.26
CA ILE A 106 14.88 -7.18 20.85
C ILE A 106 14.28 -8.47 20.31
N ASN A 107 13.10 -8.83 20.76
CA ASN A 107 12.41 -10.03 20.30
C ASN A 107 11.63 -9.80 18.98
N ALA A 108 11.22 -10.88 18.35
CA ALA A 108 10.54 -10.82 17.05
C ALA A 108 9.19 -10.10 17.10
N TYR A 109 8.45 -10.16 18.20
CA TYR A 109 7.17 -9.45 18.35
C TYR A 109 7.35 -7.93 18.37
N GLU A 110 8.43 -7.46 19.00
CA GLU A 110 8.77 -6.04 19.03
C GLU A 110 9.23 -5.54 17.65
N ILE A 111 10.06 -6.34 16.94
CA ILE A 111 10.46 -6.04 15.57
C ILE A 111 9.23 -6.00 14.66
N PHE A 112 8.32 -6.97 14.79
CA PHE A 112 7.09 -7.05 14.03
C PHE A 112 6.19 -5.82 14.24
N GLU A 113 6.03 -5.37 15.48
CA GLU A 113 5.27 -4.16 15.81
C GLU A 113 5.88 -2.91 15.15
N GLN A 114 7.20 -2.75 15.23
CA GLN A 114 7.88 -1.63 14.57
C GLN A 114 7.73 -1.70 13.05
N THR A 115 7.79 -2.91 12.48
CA THR A 115 7.59 -3.14 11.04
C THR A 115 6.18 -2.74 10.60
N LEU A 116 5.14 -3.14 11.35
CA LEU A 116 3.75 -2.75 11.07
C LEU A 116 3.57 -1.23 11.14
N ASN A 117 4.24 -0.56 12.07
CA ASN A 117 4.23 0.90 12.23
C ASN A 117 5.18 1.62 11.26
N GLN A 118 5.84 0.88 10.35
CA GLN A 118 6.78 1.44 9.37
C GLN A 118 7.95 2.22 10.01
N ARG A 119 8.39 1.75 11.18
CA ARG A 119 9.51 2.30 11.91
C ARG A 119 10.71 1.38 11.77
N ASP A 120 11.87 1.94 11.47
CA ASP A 120 13.11 1.17 11.47
C ASP A 120 13.52 0.82 12.91
N VAL A 121 13.91 -0.43 13.10
CA VAL A 121 14.40 -0.89 14.40
C VAL A 121 15.73 -0.20 14.71
N ARG A 122 15.84 0.37 15.92
CA ARG A 122 17.06 0.99 16.42
C ARG A 122 17.37 0.47 17.82
N ILE A 123 18.60 0.02 18.04
CA ILE A 123 19.07 -0.50 19.32
C ILE A 123 20.09 0.47 19.91
N PHE A 124 19.86 0.84 21.17
CA PHE A 124 20.70 1.79 21.89
C PHE A 124 21.39 1.10 23.07
N ASP A 125 22.64 1.45 23.30
CA ASP A 125 23.38 1.15 24.52
C ASP A 125 23.36 2.36 25.45
N THR A 126 23.34 2.13 26.75
CA THR A 126 23.53 3.17 27.76
C THR A 126 25.00 3.24 28.13
N LYS A 127 25.63 4.39 27.95
CA LYS A 127 26.99 4.68 28.36
C LYS A 127 26.98 5.79 29.41
N MET A 128 27.92 5.69 30.35
CA MET A 128 28.16 6.77 31.31
C MET A 128 29.20 7.75 30.74
N GLU A 129 28.77 8.99 30.48
CA GLU A 129 29.66 10.09 30.09
C GLU A 129 29.47 11.23 31.10
N ASP A 130 30.58 11.68 31.73
CA ASP A 130 30.58 12.76 32.73
C ASP A 130 29.55 12.56 33.87
N GLY A 131 29.37 11.29 34.32
CA GLY A 131 28.44 10.94 35.40
C GLY A 131 26.95 10.97 34.99
N LYS A 132 26.65 11.10 33.70
CA LYS A 132 25.28 11.04 33.14
C LYS A 132 25.13 9.83 32.24
N GLU A 133 23.93 9.24 32.26
CA GLU A 133 23.56 8.19 31.32
C GLU A 133 23.24 8.78 29.96
N VAL A 134 24.02 8.40 28.93
CA VAL A 134 23.83 8.80 27.54
C VAL A 134 23.44 7.58 26.73
N ARG A 135 22.36 7.70 25.92
CA ARG A 135 21.94 6.65 24.99
C ARG A 135 22.68 6.79 23.67
N VAL A 136 23.52 5.79 23.34
CA VAL A 136 24.31 5.75 22.12
C VAL A 136 23.77 4.65 21.19
N LEU A 137 23.60 4.96 19.91
CA LEU A 137 23.14 3.97 18.92
C LEU A 137 24.19 2.86 18.77
N ASN A 138 23.76 1.61 18.92
CA ASN A 138 24.59 0.45 18.62
C ASN A 138 24.36 0.04 17.16
N GLU A 139 25.22 0.54 16.26
CA GLU A 139 25.08 0.33 14.81
C GLU A 139 25.07 -1.15 14.44
N LYS A 140 25.97 -1.96 15.03
CA LYS A 140 26.06 -3.40 14.74
C LYS A 140 24.77 -4.15 15.10
N GLN A 141 24.25 -3.93 16.31
CA GLN A 141 23.03 -4.59 16.76
C GLN A 141 21.80 -4.06 15.99
N THR A 142 21.78 -2.79 15.64
CA THR A 142 20.76 -2.17 14.81
C THR A 142 20.73 -2.79 13.41
N ALA A 143 21.88 -2.93 12.76
CA ALA A 143 21.96 -3.56 11.43
C ALA A 143 21.47 -5.02 11.44
N ILE A 144 21.82 -5.81 12.48
CA ILE A 144 21.32 -7.17 12.63
C ILE A 144 19.80 -7.19 12.80
N ALA A 145 19.23 -6.29 13.61
CA ALA A 145 17.79 -6.23 13.84
C ALA A 145 17.03 -5.77 12.59
N GLN A 146 17.58 -4.82 11.83
CA GLN A 146 17.00 -4.38 10.54
C GLN A 146 17.03 -5.48 9.48
N GLN A 147 18.09 -6.30 9.45
CA GLN A 147 18.11 -7.49 8.58
C GLN A 147 17.00 -8.48 8.93
N LYS A 148 16.69 -8.66 10.23
CA LYS A 148 15.56 -9.51 10.67
C LYS A 148 14.21 -8.88 10.28
N GLN A 149 14.11 -7.57 10.40
CA GLN A 149 12.94 -6.80 9.96
C GLN A 149 12.68 -6.98 8.44
N GLU A 150 13.72 -6.88 7.63
CA GLU A 150 13.63 -7.12 6.19
C GLU A 150 13.19 -8.55 5.86
N ALA A 151 13.79 -9.54 6.54
CA ALA A 151 13.39 -10.94 6.39
C ALA A 151 11.90 -11.18 6.72
N MET A 152 11.34 -10.48 7.72
CA MET A 152 9.89 -10.52 8.00
C MET A 152 9.07 -9.91 6.87
N CYS A 153 9.52 -8.80 6.28
CA CYS A 153 8.84 -8.16 5.16
C CYS A 153 8.79 -9.07 3.93
N GLU A 154 9.89 -9.74 3.60
CA GLU A 154 9.94 -10.69 2.50
C GLU A 154 9.05 -11.92 2.77
N ALA A 155 9.15 -12.49 3.96
CA ALA A 155 8.28 -13.61 4.35
C ALA A 155 6.78 -13.24 4.25
N PHE A 156 6.41 -11.98 4.56
CA PHE A 156 5.03 -11.52 4.43
C PHE A 156 4.58 -11.41 2.98
N LYS A 157 5.42 -10.90 2.09
CA LYS A 157 5.12 -10.83 0.64
C LYS A 157 4.83 -12.20 0.07
N ASP A 158 5.62 -13.21 0.43
CA ASP A 158 5.45 -14.58 -0.02
C ASP A 158 4.19 -15.23 0.57
N TRP A 159 3.88 -14.90 1.83
CA TRP A 159 2.78 -15.52 2.55
C TRP A 159 1.41 -14.96 2.16
N ILE A 160 1.30 -13.65 1.93
CA ILE A 160 0.01 -12.95 1.88
C ILE A 160 -0.92 -13.47 0.77
N PHE A 161 -0.38 -13.82 -0.38
CA PHE A 161 -1.13 -14.33 -1.53
C PHE A 161 -1.00 -15.85 -1.74
N LYS A 162 -0.38 -16.57 -0.82
CA LYS A 162 -0.18 -18.02 -0.93
C LYS A 162 -1.50 -18.79 -0.82
N ASP A 163 -2.34 -18.43 0.13
CA ASP A 163 -3.65 -19.03 0.32
C ASP A 163 -4.66 -18.53 -0.72
N PRO A 164 -5.40 -19.43 -1.44
CA PRO A 164 -6.31 -19.03 -2.51
C PRO A 164 -7.47 -18.14 -2.06
N GLN A 165 -8.10 -18.43 -0.91
CA GLN A 165 -9.24 -17.67 -0.41
C GLN A 165 -8.81 -16.26 0.03
N ARG A 166 -7.69 -16.18 0.75
CA ARG A 166 -7.10 -14.91 1.17
C ARG A 166 -6.70 -14.07 -0.06
N ARG A 167 -6.06 -14.69 -1.05
CA ARG A 167 -5.68 -14.04 -2.31
C ARG A 167 -6.88 -13.46 -3.04
N GLU A 168 -7.94 -14.24 -3.25
CA GLU A 168 -9.15 -13.76 -3.91
C GLU A 168 -9.79 -12.59 -3.15
N THR A 169 -9.93 -12.73 -1.84
CA THR A 169 -10.53 -11.70 -0.98
C THR A 169 -9.74 -10.39 -1.02
N LEU A 170 -8.41 -10.48 -0.95
CA LEU A 170 -7.53 -9.30 -0.96
C LEU A 170 -7.46 -8.65 -2.34
N CYS A 171 -7.39 -9.44 -3.42
CA CYS A 171 -7.42 -8.90 -4.79
C CYS A 171 -8.73 -8.16 -5.05
N ARG A 172 -9.88 -8.76 -4.69
CA ARG A 172 -11.18 -8.10 -4.82
C ARG A 172 -11.22 -6.78 -4.03
N ARG A 173 -10.85 -6.81 -2.75
CA ARG A 173 -10.85 -5.61 -1.88
C ARG A 173 -9.91 -4.52 -2.41
N TYR A 174 -8.76 -4.89 -2.93
CA TYR A 174 -7.82 -3.94 -3.53
C TYR A 174 -8.42 -3.28 -4.78
N ASN A 175 -8.96 -4.07 -5.68
CA ASN A 175 -9.58 -3.58 -6.91
C ASN A 175 -10.79 -2.69 -6.63
N GLU A 176 -11.62 -3.03 -5.64
CA GLU A 176 -12.77 -2.22 -5.23
C GLU A 176 -12.33 -0.87 -4.62
N LYS A 177 -11.26 -0.85 -3.84
CA LYS A 177 -10.83 0.35 -3.10
C LYS A 177 -9.90 1.25 -3.91
N PHE A 178 -8.94 0.68 -4.63
CA PHE A 178 -7.86 1.42 -5.27
C PHE A 178 -7.91 1.40 -6.80
N ASN A 179 -8.49 0.36 -7.39
CA ASN A 179 -8.63 0.23 -8.85
C ASN A 179 -10.07 0.50 -9.31
N CYS A 180 -10.72 1.48 -8.71
CA CYS A 180 -12.11 1.86 -9.01
C CYS A 180 -12.24 3.21 -9.71
N ILE A 181 -11.12 3.91 -9.92
CA ILE A 181 -11.07 5.22 -10.56
C ILE A 181 -10.33 5.07 -11.89
N ARG A 182 -10.90 5.66 -12.94
CA ARG A 182 -10.20 5.88 -14.19
C ARG A 182 -10.06 7.38 -14.39
N PRO A 183 -8.84 7.91 -14.52
CA PRO A 183 -8.63 9.31 -14.87
C PRO A 183 -9.31 9.65 -16.19
N SER A 184 -9.79 10.89 -16.33
CA SER A 184 -10.26 11.38 -17.62
C SER A 184 -9.09 11.50 -18.58
N GLU A 185 -9.23 10.92 -19.75
CA GLU A 185 -8.30 11.05 -20.86
C GLU A 185 -8.86 12.12 -21.80
N TYR A 186 -7.99 12.94 -22.32
CA TYR A 186 -8.34 14.01 -23.26
C TYR A 186 -7.57 13.77 -24.55
N ASP A 187 -8.28 13.75 -25.67
CA ASP A 187 -7.72 13.65 -27.00
C ASP A 187 -7.78 15.03 -27.67
N GLY A 188 -6.61 15.59 -27.98
CA GLY A 188 -6.45 16.89 -28.61
C GLY A 188 -6.27 16.81 -30.14
N SER A 189 -6.28 15.62 -30.74
CA SER A 189 -6.00 15.42 -32.16
C SER A 189 -6.96 16.15 -33.12
N HIS A 190 -8.16 16.47 -32.62
CA HIS A 190 -9.18 17.20 -33.39
C HIS A 190 -9.06 18.73 -33.27
N ILE A 191 -8.20 19.24 -32.39
CA ILE A 191 -8.09 20.68 -32.13
C ILE A 191 -7.25 21.31 -33.24
N ARG A 192 -7.77 22.39 -33.82
CA ARG A 192 -7.04 23.21 -34.78
C ARG A 192 -6.60 24.51 -34.12
N PHE A 193 -5.30 24.78 -34.15
CA PHE A 193 -4.68 25.96 -33.57
C PHE A 193 -4.63 27.10 -34.60
N ALA A 194 -5.72 27.87 -34.69
CA ALA A 194 -5.79 29.01 -35.59
C ALA A 194 -4.82 30.11 -35.13
N GLY A 195 -3.98 30.60 -36.05
CA GLY A 195 -2.98 31.66 -35.77
C GLY A 195 -1.65 31.16 -35.27
N MET A 196 -1.47 29.85 -35.13
CA MET A 196 -0.17 29.25 -34.80
C MET A 196 0.72 29.21 -36.06
N ASN A 197 2.04 29.38 -35.89
CA ASN A 197 3.00 29.23 -37.00
C ASN A 197 2.87 27.83 -37.62
N PRO A 198 2.57 27.72 -38.94
CA PRO A 198 2.35 26.42 -39.60
C PRO A 198 3.60 25.53 -39.64
N GLU A 199 4.79 26.06 -39.39
CA GLU A 199 6.02 25.28 -39.31
C GLU A 199 6.16 24.53 -37.96
N ILE A 200 5.34 24.90 -36.96
CA ILE A 200 5.39 24.29 -35.66
C ILE A 200 4.27 23.24 -35.56
N ALA A 201 4.68 21.97 -35.44
CA ALA A 201 3.77 20.86 -35.16
C ALA A 201 3.83 20.50 -33.67
N LEU A 202 2.67 20.53 -33.00
CA LEU A 202 2.59 20.07 -31.62
C LEU A 202 2.73 18.55 -31.54
N ARG A 203 3.28 18.09 -30.44
CA ARG A 203 3.35 16.64 -30.12
C ARG A 203 2.03 16.22 -29.52
N THR A 204 1.66 14.94 -29.64
CA THR A 204 0.42 14.39 -29.11
C THR A 204 0.16 14.72 -27.65
N HIS A 205 1.20 14.70 -26.77
CA HIS A 205 1.02 15.04 -25.37
C HIS A 205 0.71 16.53 -25.15
N GLN A 206 1.19 17.44 -26.03
CA GLN A 206 0.90 18.86 -25.98
C GLN A 206 -0.54 19.14 -26.44
N GLU A 207 -0.97 18.50 -27.54
CA GLU A 207 -2.36 18.57 -28.01
C GLU A 207 -3.33 18.07 -26.93
N ASN A 208 -3.02 16.95 -26.28
CA ASN A 208 -3.83 16.40 -25.20
C ASN A 208 -3.82 17.29 -23.95
N ALA A 209 -2.72 17.99 -23.66
CA ALA A 209 -2.65 18.96 -22.57
C ALA A 209 -3.56 20.16 -22.84
N VAL A 210 -3.55 20.68 -24.09
CA VAL A 210 -4.47 21.75 -24.49
C VAL A 210 -5.94 21.30 -24.42
N ALA A 211 -6.25 20.08 -24.88
CA ALA A 211 -7.58 19.50 -24.76
C ALA A 211 -8.04 19.42 -23.29
N ARG A 212 -7.12 19.02 -22.41
CA ARG A 212 -7.39 18.98 -20.97
C ARG A 212 -7.67 20.37 -20.38
N MET A 213 -6.96 21.40 -20.80
CA MET A 213 -7.18 22.77 -20.34
C MET A 213 -8.52 23.34 -20.87
N LEU A 214 -8.87 23.02 -22.11
CA LEU A 214 -10.12 23.48 -22.75
C LEU A 214 -11.38 22.79 -22.20
N TYR A 215 -11.32 21.49 -22.06
CA TYR A 215 -12.50 20.66 -21.70
C TYR A 215 -12.54 20.25 -20.23
N GLY A 216 -11.41 20.36 -19.52
CA GLY A 216 -11.31 20.08 -18.09
C GLY A 216 -11.64 21.28 -17.22
N LYS A 217 -11.36 21.09 -15.93
CA LYS A 217 -11.35 22.21 -14.96
C LYS A 217 -9.90 22.62 -14.73
N ASN A 218 -9.59 23.14 -13.54
CA ASN A 218 -8.22 23.46 -13.16
C ASN A 218 -7.28 22.29 -13.45
N SER A 219 -6.22 22.55 -14.22
CA SER A 219 -5.29 21.53 -14.69
C SER A 219 -3.89 21.80 -14.18
N LEU A 220 -3.20 20.77 -13.73
CA LEU A 220 -1.77 20.76 -13.42
C LEU A 220 -1.05 19.97 -14.52
N LEU A 221 -0.14 20.63 -15.24
CA LEU A 221 0.69 20.01 -16.26
C LEU A 221 2.05 19.64 -15.64
N ALA A 222 2.14 18.42 -15.12
CA ALA A 222 3.35 17.90 -14.48
C ALA A 222 4.30 17.21 -15.48
N HIS A 223 4.48 17.79 -16.68
CA HIS A 223 5.39 17.27 -17.69
C HIS A 223 6.85 17.45 -17.26
N CYS A 224 7.74 16.56 -17.70
CA CYS A 224 9.17 16.67 -17.41
C CYS A 224 9.79 17.94 -18.03
N VAL A 225 10.98 18.30 -17.56
CA VAL A 225 11.74 19.40 -18.15
C VAL A 225 12.08 19.05 -19.61
N GLY A 226 11.91 20.02 -20.52
CA GLY A 226 12.15 19.83 -21.96
C GLY A 226 10.96 19.24 -22.73
N ALA A 227 9.81 18.97 -22.10
CA ALA A 227 8.61 18.48 -22.78
C ALA A 227 7.95 19.51 -23.72
N GLY A 228 8.36 20.79 -23.67
CA GLY A 228 7.82 21.85 -24.51
C GLY A 228 6.55 22.49 -23.96
N LYS A 229 6.40 22.57 -22.63
CA LYS A 229 5.24 23.20 -21.94
C LYS A 229 4.89 24.60 -22.41
N THR A 230 5.86 25.33 -22.93
CA THR A 230 5.66 26.70 -23.45
C THR A 230 4.75 26.75 -24.69
N PHE A 231 4.60 25.63 -25.38
CA PHE A 231 3.71 25.48 -26.54
C PHE A 231 2.31 24.93 -26.15
N GLU A 232 2.07 24.62 -24.91
CA GLU A 232 0.79 24.21 -24.35
C GLU A 232 0.05 25.40 -23.77
#